data_1110bec08de9157ab6d6356ac2cb9e97
#
_entry.id   1110bec08de9157ab6d6356ac2cb9e97
#
_cell.length_a   1.000
_cell.length_b   1.000
_cell.length_c   1.000
_cell.angle_alpha   90.00
_cell.angle_beta   90.00
_cell.angle_gamma   90.00
#
_symmetry.space_group_name_H-M   'P 1'
#
loop_
_entity.id
_entity.type
_entity.pdbx_description
1 polymer ?
#
loop_
_entity_poly.entity_id
_entity_poly.type
_entity_poly.pdbx_seq_one_letter_code
_entity_poly.pdbx_strand_id
1 'polypeptide(L)'
;MSLREHLRKVLPEILPSAPKNAIKGTELIELVKLKLDQKYSDATLRYHFSIMSCDPSSPIAKVEHGQGYYLRTNTLNTMKSARHMISPSQATFGDVFGYTTSNEALLRANKFRAIVAQCLKVEGKFPFNLENTFGEEADYEDLWKYPDLISVSWKTGFNASRSELDEDMLQLQKSFGSQPFTLRSMKMKLEILDDSYREDFFQCLSNSRWAHFGELVVASPITNIEIANDLRNLGQEFGIGITSYGLDNDTLDDLPEPGAIQYFTEREIEGLFRLINYQKISESRPRNELAWEQVS
;
A
#
# COMPACT_ATOMS: atom_id res chain seq x y z
N MET A 1 15.83 -26.68 -8.19
CA MET A 1 15.42 -25.28 -8.33
C MET A 1 15.14 -25.01 -9.80
N SER A 2 13.99 -24.41 -10.16
CA SER A 2 13.69 -24.11 -11.55
C SER A 2 14.51 -22.91 -12.05
N LEU A 3 14.74 -22.80 -13.37
CA LEU A 3 15.42 -21.63 -13.94
C LEU A 3 14.76 -20.31 -13.53
N ARG A 4 13.42 -20.30 -13.47
CA ARG A 4 12.65 -19.11 -13.09
C ARG A 4 12.92 -18.69 -11.64
N GLU A 5 13.11 -19.64 -10.73
CA GLU A 5 13.47 -19.36 -9.34
C GLU A 5 14.90 -18.82 -9.21
N HIS A 6 15.85 -19.37 -9.99
CA HIS A 6 17.21 -18.84 -10.04
C HIS A 6 17.23 -17.40 -10.59
N LEU A 7 16.50 -17.15 -11.66
CA LEU A 7 16.40 -15.80 -12.25
C LEU A 7 15.77 -14.78 -11.28
N ARG A 8 14.77 -15.17 -10.51
CA ARG A 8 14.17 -14.28 -9.47
C ARG A 8 15.18 -13.85 -8.38
N LYS A 9 16.18 -14.68 -8.11
CA LYS A 9 17.24 -14.35 -7.14
C LYS A 9 18.34 -13.50 -7.76
N VAL A 10 18.75 -13.83 -8.98
CA VAL A 10 19.92 -13.22 -9.63
C VAL A 10 19.59 -11.87 -10.29
N LEU A 11 18.38 -11.70 -10.86
CA LEU A 11 18.01 -10.49 -11.57
C LEU A 11 18.02 -9.22 -10.71
N PRO A 12 17.56 -9.22 -9.44
CA PRO A 12 17.63 -8.03 -8.58
C PRO A 12 19.05 -7.51 -8.33
N GLU A 13 20.05 -8.39 -8.40
CA GLU A 13 21.46 -8.02 -8.20
C GLU A 13 22.13 -7.44 -9.46
N ILE A 14 21.55 -7.66 -10.64
CA ILE A 14 22.12 -7.27 -11.93
C ILE A 14 21.40 -6.07 -12.52
N LEU A 15 20.08 -6.02 -12.36
CA LEU A 15 19.24 -5.03 -13.03
C LEU A 15 19.32 -3.66 -12.35
N PRO A 16 19.49 -2.58 -13.13
CA PRO A 16 19.43 -1.22 -12.60
C PRO A 16 18.00 -0.87 -12.21
N SER A 17 17.84 -0.07 -11.16
CA SER A 17 16.54 0.39 -10.66
C SER A 17 15.89 1.45 -11.57
N ALA A 18 16.69 2.16 -12.39
CA ALA A 18 16.20 3.24 -13.22
C ALA A 18 15.97 2.79 -14.68
N PRO A 19 14.79 3.05 -15.26
CA PRO A 19 14.51 2.71 -16.68
C PRO A 19 15.49 3.34 -17.68
N LYS A 20 16.05 4.52 -17.37
CA LYS A 20 17.05 5.21 -18.21
C LYS A 20 18.35 4.40 -18.38
N ASN A 21 18.68 3.55 -17.41
CA ASN A 21 19.88 2.73 -17.39
C ASN A 21 19.60 1.27 -17.79
N ALA A 22 18.45 1.01 -18.40
CA ALA A 22 18.01 -0.35 -18.73
C ALA A 22 19.08 -1.11 -19.56
N ILE A 23 19.34 -2.35 -19.15
CA ILE A 23 20.33 -3.23 -19.77
C ILE A 23 19.71 -3.92 -20.98
N LYS A 24 20.41 -3.91 -22.11
CA LYS A 24 19.94 -4.62 -23.32
C LYS A 24 19.88 -6.13 -23.10
N GLY A 25 18.92 -6.79 -23.73
CA GLY A 25 18.71 -8.23 -23.53
C GLY A 25 19.93 -9.11 -23.86
N THR A 26 20.79 -8.69 -24.78
CA THR A 26 22.06 -9.37 -25.08
C THR A 26 23.07 -9.28 -23.95
N GLU A 27 23.24 -8.09 -23.41
CA GLU A 27 24.12 -7.82 -22.28
C GLU A 27 23.61 -8.50 -20.99
N LEU A 28 22.30 -8.45 -20.76
CA LEU A 28 21.67 -9.12 -19.62
C LEU A 28 21.91 -10.64 -19.64
N ILE A 29 21.89 -11.27 -20.85
CA ILE A 29 22.21 -12.69 -21.01
C ILE A 29 23.61 -13.00 -20.53
N GLU A 30 24.59 -12.19 -20.91
CA GLU A 30 25.99 -12.40 -20.53
C GLU A 30 26.16 -12.24 -19.01
N LEU A 31 25.59 -11.19 -18.43
CA LEU A 31 25.65 -10.96 -17.00
C LEU A 31 24.98 -12.08 -16.17
N VAL A 32 23.84 -12.57 -16.64
CA VAL A 32 23.13 -13.67 -15.97
C VAL A 32 23.92 -14.97 -16.08
N LYS A 33 24.53 -15.26 -17.25
CA LYS A 33 25.37 -16.45 -17.42
C LYS A 33 26.58 -16.49 -16.51
N LEU A 34 27.15 -15.33 -16.16
CA LEU A 34 28.26 -15.24 -15.22
C LEU A 34 27.85 -15.61 -13.77
N LYS A 35 26.57 -15.45 -13.45
CA LYS A 35 26.04 -15.70 -12.10
C LYS A 35 25.30 -17.03 -11.96
N LEU A 36 24.97 -17.70 -13.08
CA LEU A 36 24.30 -18.99 -13.05
C LEU A 36 25.32 -20.13 -13.16
N ASP A 37 25.25 -21.09 -12.23
CA ASP A 37 26.09 -22.29 -12.23
C ASP A 37 25.80 -23.24 -13.41
N GLN A 38 24.63 -23.14 -14.01
CA GLN A 38 24.18 -23.96 -15.13
C GLN A 38 24.19 -23.20 -16.47
N LYS A 39 24.59 -23.88 -17.54
CA LYS A 39 24.60 -23.33 -18.90
C LYS A 39 23.22 -23.41 -19.54
N TYR A 40 22.62 -22.28 -19.79
CA TYR A 40 21.36 -22.15 -20.55
C TYR A 40 21.60 -21.51 -21.90
N SER A 41 20.75 -21.85 -22.89
CA SER A 41 20.83 -21.23 -24.22
C SER A 41 20.33 -19.77 -24.15
N ASP A 42 20.86 -18.92 -25.05
CA ASP A 42 20.44 -17.51 -25.17
C ASP A 42 18.95 -17.40 -25.46
N ALA A 43 18.42 -18.30 -26.27
CA ALA A 43 17.02 -18.36 -26.62
C ALA A 43 16.15 -18.65 -25.40
N THR A 44 16.57 -19.58 -24.55
CA THR A 44 15.87 -19.91 -23.28
C THR A 44 15.85 -18.72 -22.34
N LEU A 45 16.99 -18.06 -22.13
CA LEU A 45 17.08 -16.89 -21.25
C LEU A 45 16.22 -15.74 -21.78
N ARG A 46 16.27 -15.42 -23.09
CA ARG A 46 15.41 -14.39 -23.71
C ARG A 46 13.93 -14.69 -23.52
N TYR A 47 13.53 -15.94 -23.72
CA TYR A 47 12.16 -16.37 -23.50
C TYR A 47 11.71 -16.12 -22.07
N HIS A 48 12.53 -16.50 -21.09
CA HIS A 48 12.22 -16.27 -19.67
C HIS A 48 12.18 -14.79 -19.31
N PHE A 49 13.11 -13.96 -19.82
CA PHE A 49 13.08 -12.51 -19.58
C PHE A 49 11.80 -11.89 -20.16
N SER A 50 11.39 -12.30 -21.35
CA SER A 50 10.16 -11.81 -21.97
C SER A 50 8.92 -12.16 -21.15
N ILE A 51 8.76 -13.44 -20.75
CA ILE A 51 7.62 -13.88 -19.95
C ILE A 51 7.63 -13.21 -18.57
N MET A 52 8.79 -13.18 -17.91
CA MET A 52 8.91 -12.58 -16.58
C MET A 52 8.66 -11.07 -16.63
N SER A 53 9.01 -10.36 -17.70
CA SER A 53 8.72 -8.93 -17.81
C SER A 53 7.22 -8.61 -17.98
N CYS A 54 6.44 -9.58 -18.48
CA CYS A 54 4.98 -9.46 -18.55
C CYS A 54 4.27 -9.82 -17.22
N ASP A 55 4.96 -10.51 -16.31
CA ASP A 55 4.42 -10.90 -15.01
C ASP A 55 4.61 -9.76 -14.00
N PRO A 56 3.52 -9.12 -13.48
CA PRO A 56 3.62 -8.03 -12.51
C PRO A 56 4.34 -8.40 -11.22
N SER A 57 4.34 -9.68 -10.84
CA SER A 57 5.01 -10.20 -9.63
C SER A 57 6.52 -10.44 -9.83
N SER A 58 7.01 -10.27 -11.04
CA SER A 58 8.41 -10.53 -11.39
C SER A 58 9.29 -9.30 -11.15
N PRO A 59 10.56 -9.49 -10.72
CA PRO A 59 11.49 -8.39 -10.48
C PRO A 59 11.99 -7.69 -11.73
N ILE A 60 11.67 -8.18 -12.92
CA ILE A 60 12.14 -7.62 -14.19
C ILE A 60 11.02 -6.89 -14.93
N ALA A 61 11.30 -5.69 -15.44
CA ALA A 61 10.43 -4.93 -16.32
C ALA A 61 11.15 -4.61 -17.63
N LYS A 62 10.38 -4.47 -18.71
CA LYS A 62 10.88 -4.01 -20.02
C LYS A 62 10.57 -2.53 -20.17
N VAL A 63 11.47 -1.79 -20.81
CA VAL A 63 11.24 -0.37 -21.12
C VAL A 63 10.11 -0.24 -22.13
N GLU A 64 9.18 0.68 -21.93
CA GLU A 64 8.02 0.91 -22.83
C GLU A 64 8.46 1.41 -24.20
N HIS A 65 9.40 2.35 -24.24
CA HIS A 65 9.97 2.89 -25.47
C HIS A 65 11.46 2.57 -25.54
N GLY A 66 11.83 1.57 -26.36
CA GLY A 66 13.23 1.18 -26.55
C GLY A 66 13.50 -0.31 -26.33
N GLN A 67 14.78 -0.63 -26.14
CA GLN A 67 15.23 -2.01 -25.90
C GLN A 67 15.99 -2.04 -24.56
N GLY A 68 15.47 -2.78 -23.60
CA GLY A 68 16.17 -3.00 -22.34
C GLY A 68 15.28 -3.51 -21.24
N TYR A 69 15.95 -4.01 -20.20
CA TYR A 69 15.34 -4.51 -18.99
C TYR A 69 15.89 -3.77 -17.79
N TYR A 70 15.05 -3.52 -16.81
CA TYR A 70 15.41 -2.89 -15.56
C TYR A 70 14.70 -3.61 -14.40
N LEU A 71 15.16 -3.39 -13.19
CA LEU A 71 14.55 -3.92 -11.99
C LEU A 71 13.18 -3.26 -11.82
N ARG A 72 12.12 -4.05 -11.85
CA ARG A 72 10.80 -3.58 -11.47
C ARG A 72 10.83 -3.31 -9.97
N THR A 73 11.13 -2.10 -9.60
CA THR A 73 10.95 -1.65 -8.25
C THR A 73 9.47 -1.31 -8.10
N ASN A 74 8.69 -2.22 -7.51
CA ASN A 74 7.35 -1.89 -7.00
C ASN A 74 7.44 -0.70 -6.02
N THR A 75 8.62 -0.40 -5.54
CA THR A 75 8.97 0.73 -4.70
C THR A 75 8.74 2.10 -5.32
N LEU A 76 8.90 2.30 -6.63
CA LEU A 76 8.75 3.65 -7.20
C LEU A 76 7.29 4.13 -7.21
N ASN A 77 6.34 3.27 -7.56
CA ASN A 77 4.92 3.63 -7.47
C ASN A 77 4.44 3.64 -6.01
N THR A 78 4.93 2.71 -5.19
CA THR A 78 4.69 2.65 -3.76
C THR A 78 5.24 3.90 -3.06
N MET A 79 6.42 4.37 -3.43
CA MET A 79 7.01 5.60 -2.89
C MET A 79 6.22 6.85 -3.25
N LYS A 80 5.70 6.96 -4.48
CA LYS A 80 4.90 8.13 -4.88
C LYS A 80 3.59 8.23 -4.09
N SER A 81 2.87 7.13 -3.93
CA SER A 81 1.62 7.12 -3.17
C SER A 81 1.82 7.34 -1.66
N ALA A 82 3.00 6.98 -1.12
CA ALA A 82 3.31 7.19 0.29
C ALA A 82 3.66 8.65 0.65
N ARG A 83 3.97 9.50 -0.34
CA ARG A 83 4.25 10.94 -0.08
C ARG A 83 3.13 11.64 0.67
N HIS A 84 1.89 11.24 0.40
CA HIS A 84 0.71 11.83 1.03
C HIS A 84 0.51 11.44 2.50
N MET A 85 1.25 10.42 2.96
CA MET A 85 1.25 10.00 4.35
C MET A 85 2.21 10.81 5.22
N ILE A 86 3.04 11.66 4.58
CA ILE A 86 4.12 12.41 5.21
C ILE A 86 3.65 13.85 5.40
N SER A 87 3.88 14.38 6.58
CA SER A 87 3.55 15.76 6.89
C SER A 87 4.57 16.73 6.29
N PRO A 88 4.17 17.98 5.94
CA PRO A 88 5.07 18.98 5.35
C PRO A 88 6.33 19.28 6.17
N SER A 89 6.28 19.12 7.49
CA SER A 89 7.45 19.32 8.38
C SER A 89 8.57 18.31 8.17
N GLN A 90 8.27 17.14 7.61
CA GLN A 90 9.24 16.09 7.27
C GLN A 90 9.78 16.23 5.84
N ALA A 91 9.29 17.23 5.10
CA ALA A 91 9.76 17.54 3.76
C ALA A 91 10.92 18.53 3.83
N THR A 92 12.04 18.21 3.20
CA THR A 92 13.14 19.16 3.01
C THR A 92 12.81 20.14 1.88
N PHE A 93 13.07 21.43 2.10
CA PHE A 93 12.97 22.45 1.06
C PHE A 93 14.00 22.14 -0.05
N GLY A 94 13.52 21.68 -1.18
CA GLY A 94 14.34 21.48 -2.38
C GLY A 94 13.70 22.13 -3.58
N ASP A 95 14.50 22.98 -4.20
CA ASP A 95 14.28 23.71 -5.47
C ASP A 95 12.86 24.20 -5.80
N VAL A 96 12.77 25.49 -5.78
CA VAL A 96 11.81 26.49 -6.31
C VAL A 96 10.32 26.20 -6.35
N PHE A 97 9.85 24.93 -6.44
CA PHE A 97 8.40 24.59 -6.50
C PHE A 97 8.01 23.20 -5.94
N GLY A 98 8.81 22.54 -5.10
CA GLY A 98 8.44 21.23 -4.57
C GLY A 98 9.11 20.88 -3.24
N TYR A 99 8.30 20.35 -2.31
CA TYR A 99 8.82 19.69 -1.12
C TYR A 99 9.48 18.37 -1.53
N THR A 100 10.79 18.24 -1.40
CA THR A 100 11.48 16.95 -1.51
C THR A 100 11.32 16.19 -0.20
N THR A 101 10.49 15.17 -0.23
CA THR A 101 10.34 14.25 0.88
C THR A 101 11.61 13.41 1.02
N SER A 102 12.14 13.27 2.23
CA SER A 102 13.31 12.41 2.45
C SER A 102 12.99 10.95 2.09
N ASN A 103 13.95 10.23 1.54
CA ASN A 103 13.79 8.80 1.24
C ASN A 103 13.45 7.99 2.49
N GLU A 104 13.93 8.40 3.66
CA GLU A 104 13.64 7.77 4.95
C GLU A 104 12.17 7.91 5.33
N ALA A 105 11.59 9.11 5.21
CA ALA A 105 10.17 9.32 5.48
C ALA A 105 9.27 8.51 4.53
N LEU A 106 9.66 8.42 3.25
CA LEU A 106 8.96 7.57 2.28
C LEU A 106 9.04 6.09 2.65
N LEU A 107 10.18 5.65 3.14
CA LEU A 107 10.37 4.27 3.59
C LEU A 107 9.50 3.97 4.81
N ARG A 108 9.49 4.85 5.82
CA ARG A 108 8.62 4.73 7.01
C ARG A 108 7.15 4.66 6.62
N ALA A 109 6.69 5.53 5.71
CA ALA A 109 5.32 5.53 5.22
C ALA A 109 4.94 4.21 4.54
N ASN A 110 5.84 3.64 3.74
CA ASN A 110 5.63 2.34 3.10
C ASN A 110 5.64 1.18 4.10
N LYS A 111 6.54 1.21 5.10
CA LYS A 111 6.55 0.23 6.19
C LYS A 111 5.22 0.29 6.95
N PHE A 112 4.77 1.49 7.33
CA PHE A 112 3.51 1.67 8.04
C PHE A 112 2.32 1.13 7.24
N ARG A 113 2.24 1.42 5.95
CA ARG A 113 1.19 0.87 5.08
C ARG A 113 1.21 -0.65 5.02
N ALA A 114 2.39 -1.26 4.94
CA ALA A 114 2.56 -2.71 4.95
C ALA A 114 2.09 -3.31 6.30
N ILE A 115 2.40 -2.65 7.42
CA ILE A 115 1.95 -3.05 8.76
C ILE A 115 0.42 -3.05 8.84
N VAL A 116 -0.22 -1.94 8.46
CA VAL A 116 -1.68 -1.82 8.48
C VAL A 116 -2.33 -2.89 7.59
N ALA A 117 -1.76 -3.12 6.40
CA ALA A 117 -2.23 -4.18 5.51
C ALA A 117 -2.13 -5.57 6.16
N GLN A 118 -1.05 -5.87 6.89
CA GLN A 118 -0.94 -7.15 7.62
C GLN A 118 -1.92 -7.26 8.78
N CYS A 119 -2.12 -6.20 9.55
CA CYS A 119 -3.14 -6.18 10.61
C CYS A 119 -4.53 -6.48 10.04
N LEU A 120 -4.88 -5.87 8.92
CA LEU A 120 -6.15 -6.12 8.24
C LEU A 120 -6.29 -7.57 7.75
N LYS A 121 -5.23 -8.17 7.21
CA LYS A 121 -5.25 -9.58 6.80
C LYS A 121 -5.49 -10.53 7.97
N VAL A 122 -4.85 -10.27 9.12
CA VAL A 122 -5.08 -11.05 10.34
C VAL A 122 -6.51 -10.95 10.83
N GLU A 123 -7.15 -9.79 10.65
CA GLU A 123 -8.58 -9.59 10.93
C GLU A 123 -9.51 -10.21 9.87
N GLY A 124 -8.99 -10.94 8.89
CA GLY A 124 -9.76 -11.55 7.80
C GLY A 124 -10.29 -10.54 6.78
N LYS A 125 -9.68 -9.36 6.70
CA LYS A 125 -10.00 -8.32 5.72
C LYS A 125 -9.00 -8.35 4.56
N PHE A 126 -9.40 -7.84 3.40
CA PHE A 126 -8.59 -7.81 2.20
C PHE A 126 -8.14 -6.38 1.90
N PRO A 127 -6.86 -6.03 2.19
CA PRO A 127 -6.31 -4.72 1.88
C PRO A 127 -5.96 -4.60 0.39
N PHE A 128 -6.28 -3.44 -0.21
CA PHE A 128 -5.93 -3.08 -1.58
C PHE A 128 -5.28 -1.70 -1.61
N ASN A 129 -4.12 -1.61 -2.27
CA ASN A 129 -3.47 -0.35 -2.59
C ASN A 129 -3.97 0.15 -3.95
N LEU A 130 -4.29 1.43 -4.05
CA LEU A 130 -4.69 2.06 -5.32
C LEU A 130 -3.47 2.55 -6.12
N GLU A 131 -2.43 1.73 -6.20
CA GLU A 131 -1.13 2.11 -6.80
C GLU A 131 -1.21 2.55 -8.27
N ASN A 132 -2.21 2.07 -9.00
CA ASN A 132 -2.33 2.29 -10.44
C ASN A 132 -3.19 3.51 -10.81
N THR A 133 -3.76 4.21 -9.85
CA THR A 133 -4.69 5.31 -10.11
C THR A 133 -3.98 6.66 -10.21
N PHE A 134 -2.74 6.73 -9.71
CA PHE A 134 -1.93 7.94 -9.79
C PHE A 134 -1.02 7.85 -11.01
N GLY A 135 -1.25 8.75 -12.00
CA GLY A 135 -0.34 8.97 -13.10
C GLY A 135 1.07 9.38 -12.62
N GLU A 136 1.98 9.60 -13.54
CA GLU A 136 3.38 9.99 -13.20
C GLU A 136 3.46 11.31 -12.41
N GLU A 137 2.45 12.15 -12.49
CA GLU A 137 2.26 13.39 -11.72
C GLU A 137 1.02 13.21 -10.84
N ALA A 138 1.23 12.86 -9.56
CA ALA A 138 0.16 12.90 -8.58
C ALA A 138 -0.22 14.37 -8.35
N ASP A 139 -1.40 14.75 -8.83
CA ASP A 139 -1.91 16.08 -8.68
C ASP A 139 -2.42 16.30 -7.24
N TYR A 140 -2.36 17.55 -6.74
CA TYR A 140 -2.92 17.91 -5.44
C TYR A 140 -4.41 17.51 -5.29
N GLU A 141 -5.15 17.49 -6.40
CA GLU A 141 -6.52 17.02 -6.44
C GLU A 141 -6.69 15.54 -6.08
N ASP A 142 -5.68 14.70 -6.35
CA ASP A 142 -5.72 13.27 -6.07
C ASP A 142 -5.72 12.96 -4.57
N LEU A 143 -5.13 13.85 -3.75
CA LEU A 143 -5.18 13.80 -2.29
C LEU A 143 -6.61 13.77 -1.73
N TRP A 144 -7.53 14.46 -2.41
CA TRP A 144 -8.91 14.61 -2.01
C TRP A 144 -9.83 13.55 -2.60
N LYS A 145 -9.37 12.85 -3.65
CA LYS A 145 -10.17 11.84 -4.37
C LYS A 145 -9.90 10.42 -3.88
N TYR A 146 -8.63 10.09 -3.64
CA TYR A 146 -8.21 8.70 -3.43
C TYR A 146 -7.65 8.46 -2.03
N PRO A 147 -8.06 7.35 -1.39
CA PRO A 147 -7.47 6.91 -0.12
C PRO A 147 -6.10 6.27 -0.35
N ASP A 148 -5.33 6.18 0.73
CA ASP A 148 -4.02 5.52 0.72
C ASP A 148 -4.13 4.00 0.77
N LEU A 149 -5.24 3.48 1.34
CA LEU A 149 -5.52 2.07 1.46
C LEU A 149 -7.04 1.83 1.47
N ILE A 150 -7.47 0.75 0.81
CA ILE A 150 -8.84 0.26 0.88
C ILE A 150 -8.83 -1.10 1.53
N SER A 151 -9.81 -1.41 2.37
CA SER A 151 -10.04 -2.79 2.79
C SER A 151 -11.44 -3.25 2.46
N VAL A 152 -11.54 -4.50 2.02
CA VAL A 152 -12.80 -5.21 1.78
C VAL A 152 -13.01 -6.21 2.90
N SER A 153 -14.20 -6.23 3.47
CA SER A 153 -14.64 -7.26 4.41
C SER A 153 -15.87 -7.95 3.85
N TRP A 154 -15.81 -9.26 3.67
CA TRP A 154 -16.94 -10.05 3.24
C TRP A 154 -17.88 -10.34 4.42
N LYS A 155 -19.17 -10.08 4.27
CA LYS A 155 -20.15 -10.27 5.36
C LYS A 155 -20.48 -11.75 5.58
N THR A 156 -20.53 -12.54 4.49
CA THR A 156 -20.81 -13.98 4.51
C THR A 156 -20.25 -14.63 3.25
N GLY A 157 -20.16 -15.95 3.26
CA GLY A 157 -19.84 -16.73 2.05
C GLY A 157 -18.35 -16.80 1.70
N PHE A 158 -17.47 -16.17 2.49
CA PHE A 158 -16.03 -16.32 2.30
C PHE A 158 -15.47 -17.36 3.28
N ASN A 159 -14.98 -18.46 2.75
CA ASN A 159 -14.27 -19.45 3.55
C ASN A 159 -12.77 -19.14 3.50
N ALA A 160 -12.25 -18.49 4.55
CA ALA A 160 -10.84 -18.12 4.66
C ALA A 160 -9.88 -19.32 4.50
N SER A 161 -10.32 -20.53 4.91
CA SER A 161 -9.51 -21.75 4.80
C SER A 161 -9.38 -22.26 3.36
N ARG A 162 -10.30 -21.89 2.46
CA ARG A 162 -10.30 -22.30 1.06
C ARG A 162 -10.01 -21.17 0.08
N SER A 163 -10.01 -19.93 0.53
CA SER A 163 -9.93 -18.73 -0.33
C SER A 163 -10.98 -18.69 -1.44
N GLU A 164 -12.13 -19.33 -1.20
CA GLU A 164 -13.23 -19.45 -2.14
C GLU A 164 -14.45 -18.70 -1.63
N LEU A 165 -15.11 -18.00 -2.55
CA LEU A 165 -16.42 -17.40 -2.33
C LEU A 165 -17.51 -18.46 -2.60
N ASP A 166 -18.46 -18.56 -1.67
CA ASP A 166 -19.65 -19.37 -1.87
C ASP A 166 -20.62 -18.59 -2.80
N GLU A 167 -20.69 -19.01 -4.05
CA GLU A 167 -21.52 -18.35 -5.09
C GLU A 167 -23.01 -18.42 -4.75
N ASP A 168 -23.46 -19.51 -4.15
CA ASP A 168 -24.89 -19.68 -3.79
C ASP A 168 -25.26 -18.69 -2.68
N MET A 169 -24.40 -18.52 -1.70
CA MET A 169 -24.60 -17.53 -0.63
C MET A 169 -24.54 -16.09 -1.15
N LEU A 170 -23.68 -15.80 -2.13
CA LEU A 170 -23.64 -14.49 -2.76
C LEU A 170 -24.91 -14.19 -3.56
N GLN A 171 -25.43 -15.18 -4.30
CA GLN A 171 -26.69 -15.05 -5.03
C GLN A 171 -27.87 -14.86 -4.08
N LEU A 172 -27.91 -15.64 -2.98
CA LEU A 172 -28.92 -15.50 -1.96
C LEU A 172 -28.96 -14.10 -1.36
N GLN A 173 -27.79 -13.55 -0.96
CA GLN A 173 -27.66 -12.19 -0.43
C GLN A 173 -28.13 -11.13 -1.44
N LYS A 174 -27.72 -11.28 -2.70
CA LYS A 174 -28.13 -10.40 -3.79
C LYS A 174 -29.65 -10.43 -3.98
N SER A 175 -30.29 -11.62 -3.86
CA SER A 175 -31.73 -11.77 -3.95
C SER A 175 -32.49 -11.06 -2.82
N PHE A 176 -31.88 -10.94 -1.64
CA PHE A 176 -32.41 -10.16 -0.51
C PHE A 176 -32.02 -8.68 -0.53
N GLY A 177 -31.34 -8.19 -1.58
CA GLY A 177 -30.89 -6.80 -1.67
C GLY A 177 -29.80 -6.44 -0.66
N SER A 178 -29.15 -7.42 -0.02
CA SER A 178 -28.06 -7.14 0.91
C SER A 178 -26.72 -7.11 0.20
N GLN A 179 -25.85 -6.15 0.57
CA GLN A 179 -24.50 -6.08 0.04
C GLN A 179 -23.64 -7.19 0.66
N PRO A 180 -22.92 -7.98 -0.16
CA PRO A 180 -22.13 -9.12 0.32
C PRO A 180 -20.83 -8.70 1.01
N PHE A 181 -20.41 -7.45 0.85
CA PHE A 181 -19.15 -6.92 1.39
C PHE A 181 -19.32 -5.52 1.97
N THR A 182 -18.35 -5.10 2.75
CA THR A 182 -18.17 -3.72 3.18
C THR A 182 -16.83 -3.18 2.71
N LEU A 183 -16.81 -1.93 2.26
CA LEU A 183 -15.62 -1.19 1.86
C LEU A 183 -15.25 -0.20 2.96
N ARG A 184 -13.99 -0.17 3.31
CA ARG A 184 -13.40 0.80 4.21
C ARG A 184 -12.30 1.56 3.47
N SER A 185 -12.42 2.87 3.44
CA SER A 185 -11.43 3.79 2.88
C SER A 185 -10.55 4.31 4.01
N MET A 186 -9.25 4.25 3.85
CA MET A 186 -8.28 4.65 4.86
C MET A 186 -7.38 5.76 4.32
N LYS A 187 -7.37 6.89 4.99
CA LYS A 187 -6.34 7.91 4.87
C LYS A 187 -5.28 7.64 5.92
N MET A 188 -4.01 7.61 5.51
CA MET A 188 -2.91 7.25 6.39
C MET A 188 -1.96 8.42 6.59
N LYS A 189 -1.44 8.57 7.81
CA LYS A 189 -0.44 9.59 8.16
C LYS A 189 0.61 9.00 9.08
N LEU A 190 1.86 9.45 8.95
CA LEU A 190 2.91 9.06 9.91
C LEU A 190 2.69 9.75 11.26
N GLU A 191 2.32 11.02 11.23
CA GLU A 191 2.05 11.83 12.41
C GLU A 191 0.93 12.84 12.12
N ILE A 192 0.33 13.36 13.18
CA ILE A 192 -0.67 14.43 13.13
C ILE A 192 -0.01 15.71 13.67
N LEU A 193 -0.05 16.78 12.87
CA LEU A 193 0.52 18.08 13.23
C LEU A 193 -0.58 19.07 13.62
N ASP A 194 -0.22 20.01 14.49
CA ASP A 194 -1.11 21.04 15.03
C ASP A 194 -1.69 21.96 13.96
N ASP A 195 -0.95 22.19 12.87
CA ASP A 195 -1.32 23.10 11.79
C ASP A 195 -2.07 22.41 10.64
N SER A 196 -2.02 21.08 10.53
CA SER A 196 -2.58 20.33 9.39
C SER A 196 -3.64 19.27 9.74
N TYR A 197 -3.86 18.95 11.01
CA TYR A 197 -4.76 17.84 11.40
C TYR A 197 -6.19 17.95 10.86
N ARG A 198 -6.70 19.17 10.71
CA ARG A 198 -8.04 19.41 10.13
C ARG A 198 -8.05 19.11 8.64
N GLU A 199 -7.01 19.52 7.92
CA GLU A 199 -6.86 19.20 6.50
C GLU A 199 -6.80 17.69 6.30
N ASP A 200 -5.98 16.99 7.08
CA ASP A 200 -5.86 15.53 7.06
C ASP A 200 -7.20 14.83 7.32
N PHE A 201 -7.97 15.34 8.29
CA PHE A 201 -9.30 14.85 8.58
C PHE A 201 -10.28 15.06 7.42
N PHE A 202 -10.33 16.25 6.84
CA PHE A 202 -11.23 16.55 5.73
C PHE A 202 -10.82 15.85 4.43
N GLN A 203 -9.53 15.61 4.20
CA GLN A 203 -9.06 14.72 3.12
C GLN A 203 -9.61 13.30 3.32
N CYS A 204 -9.51 12.76 4.54
CA CYS A 204 -10.08 11.46 4.87
C CYS A 204 -11.59 11.41 4.63
N LEU A 205 -12.32 12.44 5.06
CA LEU A 205 -13.75 12.57 4.85
C LEU A 205 -14.10 12.57 3.35
N SER A 206 -13.37 13.34 2.54
CA SER A 206 -13.56 13.42 1.09
C SER A 206 -13.28 12.08 0.41
N ASN A 207 -12.12 11.48 0.70
CA ASN A 207 -11.67 10.21 0.11
C ASN A 207 -12.60 9.03 0.40
N SER A 208 -13.36 9.11 1.48
CA SER A 208 -14.18 8.00 1.98
C SER A 208 -15.66 8.12 1.61
N ARG A 209 -16.08 9.13 0.84
CA ARG A 209 -17.52 9.36 0.52
C ARG A 209 -18.18 8.19 -0.22
N TRP A 210 -17.43 7.46 -1.00
CA TRP A 210 -17.88 6.31 -1.78
C TRP A 210 -17.79 4.97 -1.01
N ALA A 211 -17.14 4.95 0.16
CA ALA A 211 -16.98 3.74 0.98
C ALA A 211 -18.03 3.68 2.11
N HIS A 212 -18.27 2.48 2.61
CA HIS A 212 -19.16 2.27 3.75
C HIS A 212 -18.60 2.86 5.04
N PHE A 213 -17.27 2.84 5.19
CA PHE A 213 -16.55 3.36 6.35
C PHE A 213 -15.36 4.20 5.90
N GLY A 214 -15.11 5.29 6.62
CA GLY A 214 -13.91 6.12 6.47
C GLY A 214 -13.06 6.04 7.74
N GLU A 215 -11.75 5.94 7.60
CA GLU A 215 -10.80 5.94 8.73
C GLU A 215 -9.58 6.79 8.43
N LEU A 216 -9.20 7.60 9.42
CA LEU A 216 -7.90 8.25 9.51
C LEU A 216 -7.01 7.38 10.39
N VAL A 217 -5.93 6.86 9.80
CA VAL A 217 -5.01 5.93 10.47
C VAL A 217 -3.65 6.60 10.62
N VAL A 218 -3.15 6.67 11.85
CA VAL A 218 -1.92 7.40 12.20
C VAL A 218 -0.89 6.44 12.77
N ALA A 219 0.37 6.55 12.35
CA ALA A 219 1.43 5.71 12.90
C ALA A 219 1.76 6.12 14.32
N SER A 220 2.18 7.36 14.52
CA SER A 220 2.62 7.86 15.82
C SER A 220 1.46 8.09 16.80
N PRO A 221 1.72 8.07 18.12
CA PRO A 221 0.72 8.41 19.12
C PRO A 221 0.30 9.88 19.02
N ILE A 222 -1.01 10.14 19.20
CA ILE A 222 -1.54 11.52 19.27
C ILE A 222 -1.47 11.97 20.73
N THR A 223 -0.41 12.70 21.07
CA THR A 223 -0.11 13.10 22.45
C THR A 223 -0.75 14.43 22.86
N ASN A 224 -1.05 15.31 21.89
CA ASN A 224 -1.72 16.57 22.14
C ASN A 224 -3.21 16.31 22.43
N ILE A 225 -3.62 16.57 23.69
CA ILE A 225 -4.97 16.31 24.18
C ILE A 225 -6.02 17.18 23.48
N GLU A 226 -5.68 18.42 23.12
CA GLU A 226 -6.60 19.33 22.44
C GLU A 226 -6.92 18.82 21.04
N ILE A 227 -5.88 18.45 20.28
CA ILE A 227 -6.03 17.84 18.96
C ILE A 227 -6.80 16.52 19.03
N ALA A 228 -6.48 15.66 20.01
CA ALA A 228 -7.18 14.39 20.20
C ALA A 228 -8.68 14.60 20.48
N ASN A 229 -9.04 15.64 21.24
CA ASN A 229 -10.44 15.99 21.53
C ASN A 229 -11.14 16.57 20.30
N ASP A 230 -10.49 17.48 19.56
CA ASP A 230 -11.04 18.04 18.33
C ASP A 230 -11.27 16.94 17.27
N LEU A 231 -10.30 16.06 17.08
CA LEU A 231 -10.42 14.92 16.18
C LEU A 231 -11.53 13.96 16.62
N ARG A 232 -11.69 13.74 17.93
CA ARG A 232 -12.78 12.92 18.47
C ARG A 232 -14.14 13.53 18.13
N ASN A 233 -14.29 14.84 18.33
CA ASN A 233 -15.53 15.55 18.04
C ASN A 233 -15.84 15.48 16.54
N LEU A 234 -14.88 15.80 15.68
CA LEU A 234 -15.02 15.69 14.23
C LEU A 234 -15.34 14.25 13.80
N GLY A 235 -14.63 13.26 14.35
CA GLY A 235 -14.86 11.85 14.03
C GLY A 235 -16.28 11.41 14.42
N GLN A 236 -16.77 11.83 15.56
CA GLN A 236 -18.14 11.55 16.02
C GLN A 236 -19.20 12.26 15.17
N GLU A 237 -18.96 13.50 14.78
CA GLU A 237 -19.88 14.27 13.96
C GLU A 237 -20.01 13.66 12.56
N PHE A 238 -18.89 13.39 11.88
CA PHE A 238 -18.88 12.92 10.50
C PHE A 238 -18.84 11.40 10.33
N GLY A 239 -18.81 10.62 11.40
CA GLY A 239 -18.77 9.16 11.36
C GLY A 239 -17.43 8.58 10.85
N ILE A 240 -16.33 9.33 11.02
CA ILE A 240 -14.98 8.89 10.65
C ILE A 240 -14.31 8.23 11.84
N GLY A 241 -13.76 7.03 11.62
CA GLY A 241 -12.88 6.37 12.58
C GLY A 241 -11.51 7.04 12.61
N ILE A 242 -10.92 7.13 13.79
CA ILE A 242 -9.57 7.68 13.95
C ILE A 242 -8.80 6.78 14.90
N THR A 243 -7.71 6.21 14.41
CA THR A 243 -6.89 5.24 15.16
C THR A 243 -5.42 5.55 15.00
N SER A 244 -4.70 5.67 16.11
CA SER A 244 -3.24 5.67 16.13
C SER A 244 -2.73 4.25 16.45
N TYR A 245 -1.63 3.87 15.82
CA TYR A 245 -0.94 2.59 16.05
C TYR A 245 0.14 2.68 17.13
N GLY A 246 0.51 3.90 17.53
CA GLY A 246 1.52 4.12 18.56
C GLY A 246 2.94 3.75 18.12
N LEU A 247 3.21 3.76 16.82
CA LEU A 247 4.50 3.47 16.21
C LEU A 247 5.21 4.79 15.90
N ASP A 248 6.28 5.09 16.63
CA ASP A 248 7.14 6.25 16.35
C ASP A 248 8.12 5.97 15.20
N ASN A 249 8.88 7.00 14.83
CA ASN A 249 9.84 6.90 13.73
C ASN A 249 10.94 5.88 14.01
N ASP A 250 11.44 5.80 15.25
CA ASP A 250 12.51 4.88 15.63
C ASP A 250 12.03 3.44 15.51
N THR A 251 10.82 3.14 15.99
CA THR A 251 10.20 1.83 15.83
C THR A 251 10.02 1.45 14.36
N LEU A 252 9.61 2.40 13.51
CA LEU A 252 9.45 2.16 12.07
C LEU A 252 10.79 1.94 11.38
N ASP A 253 11.86 2.62 11.82
CA ASP A 253 13.20 2.44 11.26
C ASP A 253 13.76 1.05 11.56
N ASP A 254 13.54 0.53 12.77
CA ASP A 254 13.98 -0.79 13.22
C ASP A 254 13.26 -1.95 12.52
N LEU A 255 12.10 -1.70 11.92
CA LEU A 255 11.34 -2.73 11.20
C LEU A 255 11.96 -3.04 9.82
N PRO A 256 11.82 -4.28 9.33
CA PRO A 256 12.34 -4.66 8.02
C PRO A 256 11.66 -3.91 6.88
N GLU A 257 12.19 -4.09 5.67
CA GLU A 257 11.66 -3.49 4.44
C GLU A 257 10.19 -3.86 4.19
N PRO A 258 9.39 -2.96 3.57
CA PRO A 258 7.95 -3.17 3.35
C PRO A 258 7.63 -4.48 2.65
N GLY A 259 8.49 -4.90 1.72
CA GLY A 259 8.35 -6.18 1.02
C GLY A 259 8.48 -7.40 1.93
N ALA A 260 9.33 -7.34 2.93
CA ALA A 260 9.50 -8.42 3.91
C ALA A 260 8.29 -8.49 4.87
N ILE A 261 7.77 -7.32 5.29
CA ILE A 261 6.58 -7.25 6.16
C ILE A 261 5.38 -7.99 5.55
N GLN A 262 5.22 -7.95 4.23
CA GLN A 262 4.12 -8.62 3.52
C GLN A 262 4.14 -10.16 3.67
N TYR A 263 5.28 -10.74 4.00
CA TYR A 263 5.49 -12.19 4.13
C TYR A 263 5.82 -12.62 5.55
N PHE A 264 5.49 -11.82 6.55
CA PHE A 264 5.69 -12.16 7.94
C PHE A 264 5.03 -13.50 8.29
N THR A 265 5.76 -14.34 9.00
CA THR A 265 5.26 -15.54 9.65
C THR A 265 4.33 -15.16 10.81
N GLU A 266 3.54 -16.11 11.29
CA GLU A 266 2.67 -15.91 12.47
C GLU A 266 3.44 -15.36 13.68
N ARG A 267 4.65 -15.86 13.93
CA ARG A 267 5.50 -15.40 15.03
C ARG A 267 5.98 -13.96 14.87
N GLU A 268 6.31 -13.55 13.63
CA GLU A 268 6.71 -12.17 13.32
C GLU A 268 5.52 -11.24 13.44
N ILE A 269 4.33 -11.68 13.04
CA ILE A 269 3.07 -10.95 13.22
C ILE A 269 2.77 -10.77 14.71
N GLU A 270 2.91 -11.80 15.54
CA GLU A 270 2.77 -11.66 16.99
C GLU A 270 3.78 -10.66 17.57
N GLY A 271 5.04 -10.69 17.09
CA GLY A 271 6.06 -9.70 17.44
C GLY A 271 5.63 -8.28 17.09
N LEU A 272 5.11 -8.09 15.89
CA LEU A 272 4.59 -6.80 15.43
C LEU A 272 3.44 -6.29 16.31
N PHE A 273 2.47 -7.14 16.66
CA PHE A 273 1.36 -6.76 17.54
C PHE A 273 1.80 -6.32 18.94
N ARG A 274 2.94 -6.79 19.44
CA ARG A 274 3.48 -6.33 20.72
C ARG A 274 4.09 -4.93 20.65
N LEU A 275 4.51 -4.48 19.46
CA LEU A 275 5.02 -3.13 19.25
C LEU A 275 3.88 -2.11 19.08
N ILE A 276 2.73 -2.56 18.58
CA ILE A 276 1.59 -1.67 18.32
C ILE A 276 0.87 -1.34 19.62
N ASN A 277 0.71 -0.05 19.88
CA ASN A 277 -0.08 0.47 20.99
C ASN A 277 -1.28 1.26 20.45
N TYR A 278 -2.37 0.56 20.17
CA TYR A 278 -3.57 1.18 19.61
C TYR A 278 -4.18 2.23 20.52
N GLN A 279 -4.34 3.44 19.98
CA GLN A 279 -5.11 4.51 20.58
C GLN A 279 -6.31 4.83 19.68
N LYS A 280 -7.50 4.42 20.09
CA LYS A 280 -8.73 4.68 19.36
C LYS A 280 -9.33 6.02 19.81
N ILE A 281 -9.29 7.01 18.91
CA ILE A 281 -9.79 8.37 19.16
C ILE A 281 -11.27 8.47 18.83
N SER A 282 -11.70 7.88 17.70
CA SER A 282 -13.10 7.85 17.24
C SER A 282 -13.42 6.54 16.56
N GLU A 283 -14.71 6.13 16.63
CA GLU A 283 -15.21 4.96 15.89
C GLU A 283 -15.85 5.38 14.56
N SER A 284 -15.55 4.63 13.50
CA SER A 284 -16.23 4.82 12.23
C SER A 284 -17.67 4.33 12.31
N ARG A 285 -18.61 5.12 11.77
CA ARG A 285 -20.00 4.73 11.62
C ARG A 285 -20.29 4.37 10.15
N PRO A 286 -21.18 3.37 9.93
CA PRO A 286 -21.58 3.04 8.56
C PRO A 286 -22.27 4.26 7.94
N ARG A 287 -21.83 4.59 6.73
CA ARG A 287 -22.49 5.58 5.91
C ARG A 287 -23.64 4.92 5.17
N ASN A 288 -24.72 5.66 4.96
CA ASN A 288 -25.92 5.15 4.33
C ASN A 288 -25.60 4.49 2.98
N GLU A 289 -26.25 3.36 2.72
CA GLU A 289 -26.16 2.52 1.53
C GLU A 289 -26.49 3.25 0.21
N LEU A 290 -27.04 4.47 0.31
CA LEU A 290 -27.48 5.31 -0.81
C LEU A 290 -26.39 5.75 -1.81
N ALA A 291 -25.13 5.64 -1.47
CA ALA A 291 -24.05 6.04 -2.37
C ALA A 291 -23.87 5.11 -3.58
N TRP A 292 -24.35 3.87 -3.49
CA TRP A 292 -24.21 2.85 -4.55
C TRP A 292 -25.46 2.72 -5.43
N GLU A 293 -26.64 3.09 -4.95
CA GLU A 293 -27.87 3.09 -5.73
C GLU A 293 -27.89 4.16 -6.84
N GLN A 294 -27.00 5.18 -6.75
CA GLN A 294 -26.89 6.24 -7.73
C GLN A 294 -25.91 5.92 -8.88
N VAL A 295 -25.19 4.81 -8.84
CA VAL A 295 -24.15 4.43 -9.82
C VAL A 295 -24.55 3.22 -10.67
N SER A 296 -25.74 2.66 -10.42
CA SER A 296 -26.28 1.52 -11.19
C SER A 296 -27.16 1.96 -12.36
#